data_1f567c76188ae770dd66b94c83e899d7
#
_entry.id   1f567c76188ae770dd66b94c83e899d7
#
_cell.length_a   1.000
_cell.length_b   1.000
_cell.length_c   1.000
_cell.angle_alpha   90.00
_cell.angle_beta   90.00
_cell.angle_gamma   90.00
#
_symmetry.space_group_name_H-M   'P 1'
#
loop_
_entity.id
_entity.type
_entity.pdbx_description
1 polymer ?
#
loop_
_entity_poly.entity_id
_entity_poly.type
_entity_poly.pdbx_seq_one_letter_code
_entity_poly.pdbx_strand_id
1 'polypeptide(L)'
;MKDKFFKWFPFSWRDFWMTFLILLGATGTCAVLRQVDSNGEFVSMIFVLAVMLVSRLTSGYLFGTLSSLIGVICVNYVFTYPYFAFNFTIAGYPLTFIVMLVVSVMTSAMTTQIKLQEHFRAETEKEKARADLLRSVSHDIRTPLTSIIGATSTILEGGDFLTEAQKRRLLEDTRSEAQWLIRVVENLLSVTRMGDSRTYIDKKSEAAEEIVGEALQKFRKRFQSVKVTVSVPEELLMVPMDAILIEQVLANLMENAVSHGQTTTHIRLSVSVEGSNAVFSIQDNGQGIPPQQLPHLFTGISHSADNRTVDGKRNMGLGLTVCKAIVQAHGGTILGRNLPQGGAEFAFCLPLTDLRTNKEVTS
;
A
#
# COMPACT_ATOMS: atom_id res chain seq x y z
N MET A 1 -19.63 -1.31 29.50
CA MET A 1 -20.62 -0.38 28.93
C MET A 1 -20.03 0.99 28.60
N LYS A 2 -19.06 1.52 29.35
CA LYS A 2 -18.38 2.82 29.09
C LYS A 2 -17.59 2.84 27.77
N ASP A 3 -16.91 1.75 27.38
CA ASP A 3 -16.09 1.72 26.15
C ASP A 3 -16.90 1.72 24.85
N LYS A 4 -18.14 1.24 24.86
CA LYS A 4 -19.01 1.30 23.69
C LYS A 4 -19.53 2.72 23.44
N PHE A 5 -19.83 3.48 24.52
CA PHE A 5 -20.33 4.85 24.40
C PHE A 5 -19.30 5.80 23.79
N PHE A 6 -18.02 5.67 24.15
CA PHE A 6 -16.92 6.49 23.59
C PHE A 6 -16.68 6.21 22.08
N LYS A 7 -17.00 5.02 21.58
CA LYS A 7 -16.93 4.71 20.14
C LYS A 7 -17.98 5.44 19.27
N TRP A 8 -19.12 5.78 19.86
CA TRP A 8 -20.23 6.45 19.15
C TRP A 8 -20.11 7.97 19.16
N PHE A 9 -19.34 8.52 20.11
CA PHE A 9 -19.15 9.96 20.33
C PHE A 9 -17.66 10.33 20.39
N PRO A 10 -16.88 10.07 19.34
CA PRO A 10 -15.47 10.44 19.32
C PRO A 10 -15.32 11.95 19.28
N PHE A 11 -14.51 12.51 20.18
CA PHE A 11 -14.15 13.92 20.13
C PHE A 11 -12.83 14.10 19.37
N SER A 12 -12.82 15.01 18.38
CA SER A 12 -11.65 15.40 17.62
C SER A 12 -11.57 16.92 17.50
N TRP A 13 -10.42 17.50 17.79
CA TRP A 13 -10.19 18.94 17.61
C TRP A 13 -10.37 19.38 16.16
N ARG A 14 -10.06 18.54 15.21
CA ARG A 14 -10.30 18.80 13.79
C ARG A 14 -11.78 18.91 13.49
N ASP A 15 -12.58 17.99 14.01
CA ASP A 15 -14.03 17.95 13.77
C ASP A 15 -14.71 19.13 14.51
N PHE A 16 -14.19 19.55 15.65
CA PHE A 16 -14.63 20.76 16.35
C PHE A 16 -14.43 22.02 15.50
N TRP A 17 -13.21 22.24 14.99
CA TRP A 17 -12.94 23.41 14.15
C TRP A 17 -13.71 23.40 12.84
N MET A 18 -13.87 22.23 12.21
CA MET A 18 -14.70 22.09 11.01
C MET A 18 -16.16 22.46 11.30
N THR A 19 -16.75 21.96 12.40
CA THR A 19 -18.11 22.29 12.82
C THR A 19 -18.26 23.78 13.05
N PHE A 20 -17.31 24.37 13.77
CA PHE A 20 -17.31 25.80 14.05
C PHE A 20 -17.27 26.65 12.78
N LEU A 21 -16.38 26.34 11.84
CA LEU A 21 -16.25 27.04 10.57
C LEU A 21 -17.51 26.93 9.70
N ILE A 22 -18.13 25.75 9.64
CA ILE A 22 -19.36 25.53 8.86
C ILE A 22 -20.51 26.32 9.45
N LEU A 23 -20.71 26.28 10.76
CA LEU A 23 -21.77 27.02 11.43
C LEU A 23 -21.54 28.55 11.36
N LEU A 24 -20.29 28.99 11.49
CA LEU A 24 -19.93 30.41 11.31
C LEU A 24 -20.25 30.88 9.87
N GLY A 25 -19.88 30.08 8.87
CA GLY A 25 -20.19 30.32 7.46
C GLY A 25 -21.70 30.40 7.20
N ALA A 26 -22.48 29.46 7.75
CA ALA A 26 -23.94 29.47 7.64
C ALA A 26 -24.53 30.73 8.27
N THR A 27 -24.06 31.09 9.47
CA THR A 27 -24.52 32.31 10.17
C THR A 27 -24.17 33.57 9.37
N GLY A 28 -22.96 33.67 8.83
CA GLY A 28 -22.53 34.78 7.99
C GLY A 28 -23.33 34.88 6.69
N THR A 29 -23.60 33.77 6.03
CA THR A 29 -24.43 33.72 4.83
C THR A 29 -25.86 34.19 5.12
N CYS A 30 -26.46 33.72 6.22
CA CYS A 30 -27.79 34.18 6.66
C CYS A 30 -27.80 35.68 6.97
N ALA A 31 -26.76 36.21 7.62
CA ALA A 31 -26.65 37.63 7.94
C ALA A 31 -26.57 38.52 6.69
N VAL A 32 -25.87 38.08 5.66
CA VAL A 32 -25.78 38.78 4.36
C VAL A 32 -27.09 38.72 3.61
N LEU A 33 -27.70 37.53 3.49
CA LEU A 33 -28.97 37.34 2.74
C LEU A 33 -30.14 38.07 3.38
N ARG A 34 -30.12 38.24 4.71
CA ARG A 34 -31.13 39.01 5.42
C ARG A 34 -31.20 40.48 4.99
N GLN A 35 -30.10 41.05 4.46
CA GLN A 35 -30.09 42.41 3.90
C GLN A 35 -30.86 42.51 2.58
N VAL A 36 -31.06 41.38 1.89
CA VAL A 36 -31.71 41.28 0.60
C VAL A 36 -33.20 40.87 0.73
N ASP A 37 -33.49 39.94 1.63
CA ASP A 37 -34.82 39.40 1.87
C ASP A 37 -35.16 39.42 3.37
N SER A 38 -36.21 40.19 3.73
CA SER A 38 -36.64 40.37 5.10
C SER A 38 -37.47 39.21 5.66
N ASN A 39 -37.98 38.30 4.80
CA ASN A 39 -38.90 37.22 5.22
C ASN A 39 -38.18 36.07 5.93
N GLY A 40 -36.85 35.89 5.72
CA GLY A 40 -36.02 34.95 6.48
C GLY A 40 -36.35 33.47 6.26
N GLU A 41 -37.13 33.08 5.26
CA GLU A 41 -37.51 31.68 4.99
C GLU A 41 -36.33 30.80 4.65
N PHE A 42 -35.27 31.35 4.03
CA PHE A 42 -34.04 30.65 3.66
C PHE A 42 -33.16 30.28 4.84
N VAL A 43 -33.32 30.93 6.01
CA VAL A 43 -32.44 30.69 7.18
C VAL A 43 -32.50 29.25 7.64
N SER A 44 -33.73 28.69 7.74
CA SER A 44 -33.90 27.28 8.12
C SER A 44 -33.23 26.31 7.14
N MET A 45 -33.32 26.59 5.84
CA MET A 45 -32.74 25.75 4.77
C MET A 45 -31.21 25.76 4.84
N ILE A 46 -30.59 26.93 5.06
CA ILE A 46 -29.13 27.07 5.18
C ILE A 46 -28.62 26.30 6.39
N PHE A 47 -29.31 26.40 7.56
CA PHE A 47 -28.91 25.64 8.74
C PHE A 47 -29.13 24.14 8.60
N VAL A 48 -30.18 23.67 7.92
CA VAL A 48 -30.34 22.24 7.58
C VAL A 48 -29.18 21.75 6.73
N LEU A 49 -28.79 22.52 5.70
CA LEU A 49 -27.63 22.19 4.86
C LEU A 49 -26.33 22.18 5.67
N ALA A 50 -26.12 23.16 6.54
CA ALA A 50 -24.94 23.21 7.42
C ALA A 50 -24.86 22.01 8.36
N VAL A 51 -25.95 21.62 9.01
CA VAL A 51 -26.04 20.43 9.86
C VAL A 51 -25.77 19.16 9.06
N MET A 52 -26.29 19.05 7.85
CA MET A 52 -26.01 17.92 6.96
C MET A 52 -24.53 17.83 6.59
N LEU A 53 -23.89 18.97 6.26
CA LEU A 53 -22.46 19.02 5.94
C LEU A 53 -21.61 18.64 7.16
N VAL A 54 -21.92 19.16 8.35
CA VAL A 54 -21.23 18.77 9.57
C VAL A 54 -21.35 17.26 9.80
N SER A 55 -22.57 16.72 9.75
CA SER A 55 -22.83 15.29 9.96
C SER A 55 -22.09 14.40 8.96
N ARG A 56 -21.88 14.88 7.72
CA ARG A 56 -21.13 14.14 6.69
C ARG A 56 -19.61 14.20 6.87
N LEU A 57 -19.09 15.36 7.24
CA LEU A 57 -17.65 15.62 7.29
C LEU A 57 -17.00 15.23 8.62
N THR A 58 -17.78 15.19 9.72
CA THR A 58 -17.29 14.82 11.06
C THR A 58 -17.46 13.33 11.34
N SER A 59 -16.81 12.87 12.41
CA SER A 59 -16.82 11.45 12.79
C SER A 59 -17.82 11.20 13.92
N GLY A 60 -18.70 10.19 13.74
CA GLY A 60 -19.70 9.79 14.73
C GLY A 60 -20.91 10.73 14.83
N TYR A 61 -21.69 10.60 15.91
CA TYR A 61 -22.95 11.32 16.10
C TYR A 61 -22.82 12.64 16.85
N LEU A 62 -21.70 12.85 17.57
CA LEU A 62 -21.53 13.97 18.52
C LEU A 62 -21.72 15.33 17.86
N PHE A 63 -20.93 15.61 16.82
CA PHE A 63 -20.91 16.92 16.18
C PHE A 63 -22.17 17.18 15.34
N GLY A 64 -22.74 16.13 14.75
CA GLY A 64 -24.01 16.22 14.03
C GLY A 64 -25.18 16.62 14.94
N THR A 65 -25.34 15.94 16.07
CA THR A 65 -26.40 16.27 17.04
C THR A 65 -26.18 17.62 17.72
N LEU A 66 -24.93 17.94 18.06
CA LEU A 66 -24.58 19.24 18.65
C LEU A 66 -24.84 20.40 17.69
N SER A 67 -24.46 20.23 16.40
CA SER A 67 -24.70 21.25 15.37
C SER A 67 -26.19 21.46 15.11
N SER A 68 -27.03 20.41 15.18
CA SER A 68 -28.49 20.56 15.05
C SER A 68 -29.08 21.36 16.20
N LEU A 69 -28.64 21.13 17.44
CA LEU A 69 -29.07 21.88 18.60
C LEU A 69 -28.67 23.37 18.49
N ILE A 70 -27.38 23.63 18.18
CA ILE A 70 -26.88 24.99 17.97
C ILE A 70 -27.62 25.68 16.82
N GLY A 71 -27.85 24.97 15.69
CA GLY A 71 -28.58 25.49 14.53
C GLY A 71 -29.98 25.94 14.89
N VAL A 72 -30.72 25.14 15.66
CA VAL A 72 -32.07 25.52 16.14
C VAL A 72 -32.03 26.74 17.02
N ILE A 73 -31.08 26.80 17.98
CA ILE A 73 -30.92 27.96 18.84
C ILE A 73 -30.59 29.20 18.00
N CYS A 74 -29.68 29.11 17.04
CA CYS A 74 -29.37 30.22 16.15
C CYS A 74 -30.58 30.69 15.33
N VAL A 75 -31.31 29.76 14.71
CA VAL A 75 -32.52 30.10 13.92
C VAL A 75 -33.55 30.80 14.80
N ASN A 76 -33.89 30.25 15.97
CA ASN A 76 -34.93 30.80 16.82
C ASN A 76 -34.54 32.11 17.50
N TYR A 77 -33.33 32.19 18.08
CA TYR A 77 -32.90 33.30 18.90
C TYR A 77 -32.33 34.48 18.10
N VAL A 78 -31.55 34.20 17.03
CA VAL A 78 -30.81 35.24 16.29
C VAL A 78 -31.60 35.75 15.10
N PHE A 79 -32.27 34.85 14.38
CA PHE A 79 -32.87 35.17 13.04
C PHE A 79 -34.37 35.30 13.04
N THR A 80 -35.06 35.01 14.17
CA THR A 80 -36.54 35.07 14.21
C THR A 80 -37.01 36.27 15.05
N TYR A 81 -38.08 36.91 14.60
CA TYR A 81 -38.75 37.99 15.35
C TYR A 81 -39.63 37.40 16.47
N PRO A 82 -39.63 37.97 17.72
CA PRO A 82 -38.75 39.06 18.21
C PRO A 82 -37.31 38.57 18.41
N TYR A 83 -36.33 39.31 17.86
CA TYR A 83 -34.93 38.96 17.94
C TYR A 83 -34.42 38.94 19.36
N PHE A 84 -33.48 38.03 19.68
CA PHE A 84 -32.87 37.79 20.97
C PHE A 84 -33.88 37.38 22.06
N ALA A 85 -35.03 36.82 21.63
CA ALA A 85 -36.01 36.19 22.51
C ALA A 85 -36.40 34.82 21.96
N PHE A 86 -36.62 33.85 22.83
CA PHE A 86 -37.12 32.54 22.41
C PHE A 86 -38.63 32.64 22.15
N ASN A 87 -39.06 32.32 20.96
CA ASN A 87 -40.45 32.26 20.59
C ASN A 87 -40.86 30.82 20.17
N PHE A 88 -41.63 30.15 21.01
CA PHE A 88 -42.14 28.81 20.78
C PHE A 88 -43.63 28.80 20.32
N THR A 89 -44.25 29.96 20.19
CA THR A 89 -45.68 30.09 19.86
C THR A 89 -45.92 30.00 18.37
N ILE A 90 -44.92 30.21 17.53
CA ILE A 90 -45.04 30.09 16.09
C ILE A 90 -44.94 28.58 15.68
N ALA A 91 -46.02 28.03 15.16
CA ALA A 91 -46.19 26.60 14.90
C ALA A 91 -45.12 25.96 14.00
N GLY A 92 -44.34 26.73 13.22
CA GLY A 92 -43.30 26.24 12.34
C GLY A 92 -41.96 25.88 13.05
N TYR A 93 -41.63 26.46 14.18
CA TYR A 93 -40.32 26.27 14.80
C TYR A 93 -40.09 24.88 15.48
N PRO A 94 -41.10 24.32 16.21
CA PRO A 94 -40.97 22.96 16.70
C PRO A 94 -40.77 21.94 15.58
N LEU A 95 -41.45 22.16 14.42
CA LEU A 95 -41.30 21.31 13.24
C LEU A 95 -39.87 21.40 12.67
N THR A 96 -39.34 22.62 12.51
CA THR A 96 -37.96 22.83 12.02
C THR A 96 -36.94 22.15 12.91
N PHE A 97 -37.13 22.21 14.25
CA PHE A 97 -36.26 21.48 15.20
C PHE A 97 -36.30 19.97 14.97
N ILE A 98 -37.48 19.40 14.88
CA ILE A 98 -37.67 17.97 14.64
C ILE A 98 -36.99 17.56 13.32
N VAL A 99 -37.24 18.35 12.24
CA VAL A 99 -36.65 18.08 10.92
C VAL A 99 -35.09 18.13 10.99
N MET A 100 -34.50 19.17 11.61
CA MET A 100 -33.05 19.28 11.76
C MET A 100 -32.48 18.11 12.57
N LEU A 101 -33.13 17.71 13.64
CA LEU A 101 -32.71 16.59 14.47
C LEU A 101 -32.77 15.28 13.68
N VAL A 102 -33.87 15.02 13.00
CA VAL A 102 -34.06 13.80 12.18
C VAL A 102 -33.04 13.75 11.05
N VAL A 103 -32.83 14.83 10.32
CA VAL A 103 -31.83 14.92 9.24
C VAL A 103 -30.43 14.69 9.77
N SER A 104 -30.08 15.30 10.92
CA SER A 104 -28.79 15.12 11.56
C SER A 104 -28.53 13.66 11.96
N VAL A 105 -29.47 13.05 12.69
CA VAL A 105 -29.35 11.65 13.13
C VAL A 105 -29.29 10.70 11.93
N MET A 106 -30.16 10.90 10.94
CA MET A 106 -30.21 10.06 9.74
C MET A 106 -28.90 10.15 8.93
N THR A 107 -28.41 11.38 8.68
CA THR A 107 -27.17 11.60 7.93
C THR A 107 -25.96 11.03 8.69
N SER A 108 -25.89 11.23 10.01
CA SER A 108 -24.82 10.66 10.85
C SER A 108 -24.86 9.12 10.83
N ALA A 109 -26.05 8.53 10.91
CA ALA A 109 -26.22 7.08 10.85
C ALA A 109 -25.75 6.52 9.50
N MET A 110 -26.19 7.13 8.38
CA MET A 110 -25.79 6.72 7.04
C MET A 110 -24.28 6.87 6.83
N THR A 111 -23.69 7.97 7.25
CA THR A 111 -22.24 8.22 7.13
C THR A 111 -21.44 7.21 7.95
N THR A 112 -21.88 6.88 9.15
CA THR A 112 -21.24 5.88 10.01
C THR A 112 -21.33 4.48 9.39
N GLN A 113 -22.49 4.11 8.84
CA GLN A 113 -22.67 2.83 8.14
C GLN A 113 -21.75 2.73 6.90
N ILE A 114 -21.66 3.80 6.09
CA ILE A 114 -20.80 3.81 4.90
C ILE A 114 -19.33 3.60 5.31
N LYS A 115 -18.84 4.35 6.31
CA LYS A 115 -17.46 4.22 6.80
C LYS A 115 -17.16 2.82 7.36
N LEU A 116 -18.10 2.25 8.09
CA LEU A 116 -17.98 0.88 8.62
C LEU A 116 -17.96 -0.15 7.48
N GLN A 117 -18.82 0.03 6.47
CA GLN A 117 -18.86 -0.85 5.31
C GLN A 117 -17.58 -0.77 4.47
N GLU A 118 -17.02 0.43 4.29
CA GLU A 118 -15.72 0.63 3.62
C GLU A 118 -14.59 -0.08 4.37
N HIS A 119 -14.58 0.02 5.71
CA HIS A 119 -13.59 -0.67 6.53
C HIS A 119 -13.70 -2.21 6.39
N PHE A 120 -14.91 -2.75 6.48
CA PHE A 120 -15.13 -4.20 6.28
C PHE A 120 -14.80 -4.67 4.87
N ARG A 121 -15.09 -3.85 3.84
CA ARG A 121 -14.69 -4.17 2.46
C ARG A 121 -13.18 -4.24 2.34
N ALA A 122 -12.46 -3.25 2.87
CA ALA A 122 -11.00 -3.23 2.83
C ALA A 122 -10.37 -4.43 3.58
N GLU A 123 -10.93 -4.84 4.71
CA GLU A 123 -10.51 -6.05 5.43
C GLU A 123 -10.80 -7.32 4.61
N THR A 124 -12.00 -7.44 4.06
CA THR A 124 -12.40 -8.60 3.23
C THR A 124 -11.53 -8.71 1.98
N GLU A 125 -11.21 -7.59 1.33
CA GLU A 125 -10.31 -7.58 0.16
C GLU A 125 -8.89 -8.01 0.53
N LYS A 126 -8.37 -7.59 1.68
CA LYS A 126 -7.08 -8.05 2.20
C LYS A 126 -7.07 -9.56 2.47
N GLU A 127 -8.11 -10.07 3.14
CA GLU A 127 -8.23 -11.52 3.43
C GLU A 127 -8.37 -12.33 2.13
N LYS A 128 -9.15 -11.83 1.17
CA LYS A 128 -9.29 -12.46 -0.14
C LYS A 128 -7.96 -12.48 -0.89
N ALA A 129 -7.25 -11.37 -0.95
CA ALA A 129 -5.94 -11.29 -1.58
C ALA A 129 -4.94 -12.25 -0.93
N ARG A 130 -4.97 -12.38 0.42
CA ARG A 130 -4.15 -13.34 1.16
C ARG A 130 -4.51 -14.79 0.84
N ALA A 131 -5.79 -15.10 0.75
CA ALA A 131 -6.26 -16.45 0.41
C ALA A 131 -5.90 -16.82 -1.03
N ASP A 132 -6.05 -15.90 -1.98
CA ASP A 132 -5.70 -16.10 -3.38
C ASP A 132 -4.17 -16.30 -3.55
N LEU A 133 -3.37 -15.52 -2.81
CA LEU A 133 -1.92 -15.67 -2.76
C LEU A 133 -1.53 -17.06 -2.23
N LEU A 134 -2.11 -17.51 -1.11
CA LEU A 134 -1.82 -18.83 -0.53
C LEU A 134 -2.23 -19.97 -1.47
N ARG A 135 -3.35 -19.81 -2.19
CA ARG A 135 -3.79 -20.79 -3.19
C ARG A 135 -2.82 -20.88 -4.36
N SER A 136 -2.38 -19.73 -4.91
CA SER A 136 -1.38 -19.66 -5.97
C SER A 136 -0.07 -20.29 -5.55
N VAL A 137 0.45 -19.92 -4.37
CA VAL A 137 1.68 -20.47 -3.80
C VAL A 137 1.58 -22.00 -3.61
N SER A 138 0.45 -22.49 -3.12
CA SER A 138 0.23 -23.95 -2.91
C SER A 138 0.26 -24.71 -4.23
N HIS A 139 -0.34 -24.15 -5.28
CA HIS A 139 -0.29 -24.73 -6.63
C HIS A 139 1.14 -24.77 -7.16
N ASP A 140 1.85 -23.65 -7.03
CA ASP A 140 3.18 -23.47 -7.60
C ASP A 140 4.26 -24.26 -6.84
N ILE A 141 4.07 -24.52 -5.54
CA ILE A 141 4.92 -25.45 -4.77
C ILE A 141 4.67 -26.91 -5.17
N ARG A 142 3.42 -27.30 -5.43
CA ARG A 142 3.07 -28.70 -5.74
C ARG A 142 3.76 -29.20 -7.01
N THR A 143 3.89 -28.36 -8.03
CA THR A 143 4.42 -28.76 -9.32
C THR A 143 5.91 -29.15 -9.28
N PRO A 144 6.85 -28.33 -8.73
CA PRO A 144 8.24 -28.73 -8.59
C PRO A 144 8.42 -29.89 -7.62
N LEU A 145 7.60 -29.98 -6.58
CA LEU A 145 7.61 -31.11 -5.65
C LEU A 145 7.26 -32.42 -6.37
N THR A 146 6.25 -32.40 -7.23
CA THR A 146 5.89 -33.56 -8.09
C THR A 146 7.03 -33.90 -9.07
N SER A 147 7.70 -32.92 -9.63
CA SER A 147 8.87 -33.13 -10.50
C SER A 147 10.03 -33.77 -9.75
N ILE A 148 10.34 -33.28 -8.54
CA ILE A 148 11.39 -33.85 -7.66
C ILE A 148 11.07 -35.30 -7.34
N ILE A 149 9.82 -35.59 -6.91
CA ILE A 149 9.37 -36.95 -6.60
C ILE A 149 9.47 -37.85 -7.85
N GLY A 150 8.99 -37.37 -9.01
CA GLY A 150 9.06 -38.14 -10.25
C GLY A 150 10.50 -38.47 -10.67
N ALA A 151 11.39 -37.47 -10.63
CA ALA A 151 12.80 -37.67 -10.98
C ALA A 151 13.49 -38.65 -10.02
N THR A 152 13.26 -38.52 -8.71
CA THR A 152 13.83 -39.42 -7.70
C THR A 152 13.25 -40.83 -7.82
N SER A 153 11.95 -41.00 -8.05
CA SER A 153 11.33 -42.32 -8.29
C SER A 153 11.90 -42.98 -9.55
N THR A 154 12.06 -42.21 -10.64
CA THR A 154 12.66 -42.71 -11.88
C THR A 154 14.11 -43.20 -11.67
N ILE A 155 14.90 -42.52 -10.83
CA ILE A 155 16.27 -42.96 -10.50
C ILE A 155 16.26 -44.23 -9.65
N LEU A 156 15.33 -44.30 -8.66
CA LEU A 156 15.25 -45.44 -7.75
C LEU A 156 14.73 -46.71 -8.43
N GLU A 157 13.71 -46.59 -9.28
CA GLU A 157 13.04 -47.72 -9.94
C GLU A 157 13.72 -48.12 -11.25
N GLY A 158 14.31 -47.15 -11.95
CA GLY A 158 14.96 -47.36 -13.26
C GLY A 158 16.48 -47.48 -13.23
N GLY A 159 17.08 -47.66 -12.03
CA GLY A 159 18.54 -47.52 -11.80
C GLY A 159 19.45 -48.29 -12.74
N ASP A 160 19.05 -49.48 -13.17
CA ASP A 160 19.84 -50.35 -14.07
C ASP A 160 19.61 -50.03 -15.56
N PHE A 161 18.53 -49.35 -15.92
CA PHE A 161 18.17 -49.00 -17.30
C PHE A 161 18.56 -47.57 -17.67
N LEU A 162 18.93 -46.73 -16.70
CA LEU A 162 19.34 -45.36 -16.94
C LEU A 162 20.84 -45.25 -17.13
N THR A 163 21.24 -44.51 -18.18
CA THR A 163 22.65 -44.14 -18.36
C THR A 163 23.09 -43.15 -17.29
N GLU A 164 24.39 -43.11 -16.95
CA GLU A 164 24.93 -42.16 -15.99
C GLU A 164 24.66 -40.68 -16.36
N ALA A 165 24.64 -40.39 -17.68
CA ALA A 165 24.28 -39.07 -18.16
C ALA A 165 22.80 -38.72 -17.88
N GLN A 166 21.89 -39.68 -18.01
CA GLN A 166 20.45 -39.49 -17.67
C GLN A 166 20.24 -39.32 -16.16
N LYS A 167 20.91 -40.15 -15.33
CA LYS A 167 20.87 -40.03 -13.88
C LYS A 167 21.35 -38.65 -13.45
N ARG A 168 22.51 -38.22 -13.99
CA ARG A 168 23.08 -36.91 -13.67
C ARG A 168 22.14 -35.77 -14.04
N ARG A 169 21.52 -35.82 -15.20
CA ARG A 169 20.54 -34.81 -15.63
C ARG A 169 19.34 -34.75 -14.68
N LEU A 170 18.76 -35.90 -14.31
CA LEU A 170 17.64 -35.95 -13.36
C LEU A 170 18.02 -35.39 -11.97
N LEU A 171 19.24 -35.64 -11.49
CA LEU A 171 19.75 -35.10 -10.24
C LEU A 171 19.98 -33.57 -10.34
N GLU A 172 20.50 -33.08 -11.46
CA GLU A 172 20.69 -31.64 -11.71
C GLU A 172 19.33 -30.91 -11.77
N ASP A 173 18.33 -31.47 -12.43
CA ASP A 173 16.95 -30.96 -12.47
C ASP A 173 16.34 -30.96 -11.07
N THR A 174 16.44 -32.05 -10.31
CA THR A 174 15.97 -32.16 -8.93
C THR A 174 16.59 -31.09 -8.02
N ARG A 175 17.90 -30.88 -8.14
CA ARG A 175 18.60 -29.84 -7.38
C ARG A 175 18.10 -28.43 -7.74
N SER A 176 17.88 -28.19 -9.03
CA SER A 176 17.39 -26.89 -9.50
C SER A 176 15.99 -26.58 -8.96
N GLU A 177 15.08 -27.57 -8.98
CA GLU A 177 13.72 -27.45 -8.47
C GLU A 177 13.70 -27.25 -6.93
N ALA A 178 14.56 -27.97 -6.20
CA ALA A 178 14.69 -27.79 -4.75
C ALA A 178 15.21 -26.40 -4.38
N GLN A 179 16.22 -25.90 -5.11
CA GLN A 179 16.72 -24.53 -4.91
C GLN A 179 15.67 -23.47 -5.23
N TRP A 180 14.84 -23.72 -6.24
CA TRP A 180 13.73 -22.84 -6.55
C TRP A 180 12.68 -22.80 -5.42
N LEU A 181 12.33 -23.97 -4.83
CA LEU A 181 11.42 -24.05 -3.68
C LEU A 181 11.92 -23.27 -2.47
N ILE A 182 13.22 -23.33 -2.18
CA ILE A 182 13.82 -22.55 -1.07
C ILE A 182 13.54 -21.06 -1.30
N ARG A 183 13.78 -20.54 -2.50
CA ARG A 183 13.52 -19.12 -2.82
C ARG A 183 12.04 -18.75 -2.68
N VAL A 184 11.13 -19.64 -3.08
CA VAL A 184 9.70 -19.42 -2.90
C VAL A 184 9.32 -19.27 -1.43
N VAL A 185 9.85 -20.14 -0.58
CA VAL A 185 9.61 -20.10 0.87
C VAL A 185 10.21 -18.84 1.49
N GLU A 186 11.43 -18.45 1.13
CA GLU A 186 12.07 -17.21 1.62
C GLU A 186 11.25 -15.98 1.23
N ASN A 187 10.79 -15.91 -0.02
CA ASN A 187 9.92 -14.82 -0.49
C ASN A 187 8.57 -14.79 0.25
N LEU A 188 7.96 -15.95 0.49
CA LEU A 188 6.71 -16.07 1.24
C LEU A 188 6.85 -15.62 2.70
N LEU A 189 7.94 -16.04 3.36
CA LEU A 189 8.25 -15.63 4.73
C LEU A 189 8.46 -14.11 4.82
N SER A 190 9.08 -13.50 3.82
CA SER A 190 9.25 -12.05 3.76
C SER A 190 7.90 -11.32 3.63
N VAL A 191 6.97 -11.82 2.80
CA VAL A 191 5.62 -11.25 2.66
C VAL A 191 4.79 -11.44 3.93
N THR A 192 4.85 -12.63 4.56
CA THR A 192 4.07 -12.90 5.78
C THR A 192 4.55 -12.08 6.98
N ARG A 193 5.86 -11.87 7.10
CA ARG A 193 6.43 -11.00 8.14
C ARG A 193 5.96 -9.54 8.00
N MET A 194 5.71 -9.06 6.79
CA MET A 194 5.23 -7.69 6.52
C MET A 194 3.70 -7.52 6.62
N GLY A 195 2.93 -8.61 6.55
CA GLY A 195 1.46 -8.58 6.58
C GLY A 195 0.85 -8.32 7.97
N ASP A 196 1.60 -8.56 9.05
CA ASP A 196 1.18 -8.21 10.39
C ASP A 196 1.52 -6.74 10.67
N SER A 197 0.50 -5.93 10.91
CA SER A 197 0.59 -4.47 11.18
C SER A 197 1.46 -4.12 12.41
N ARG A 198 2.08 -5.11 13.05
CA ARG A 198 2.97 -5.01 14.22
C ARG A 198 4.40 -5.44 13.94
N THR A 199 4.74 -5.89 12.73
CA THR A 199 6.13 -6.28 12.44
C THR A 199 6.93 -5.01 12.18
N TYR A 200 7.66 -4.58 13.19
CA TYR A 200 8.66 -3.53 13.11
C TYR A 200 9.77 -3.98 12.17
N ILE A 201 9.95 -3.26 11.04
CA ILE A 201 11.17 -3.36 10.26
C ILE A 201 12.27 -2.73 11.12
N ASP A 202 13.33 -3.48 11.39
CA ASP A 202 14.47 -2.99 12.17
C ASP A 202 15.37 -2.12 11.27
N LYS A 203 14.89 -0.89 11.02
CA LYS A 203 15.66 0.07 10.23
C LYS A 203 16.84 0.58 11.06
N LYS A 204 18.04 0.32 10.56
CA LYS A 204 19.28 0.90 11.05
C LYS A 204 19.86 1.83 10.00
N SER A 205 20.69 2.75 10.43
CA SER A 205 21.46 3.57 9.51
C SER A 205 22.57 2.71 8.93
N GLU A 206 22.37 2.20 7.72
CA GLU A 206 23.29 1.27 7.05
C GLU A 206 23.97 1.97 5.87
N ALA A 207 25.21 1.59 5.57
CA ALA A 207 25.94 2.10 4.43
C ALA A 207 25.42 1.47 3.12
N ALA A 208 24.92 2.28 2.20
CA ALA A 208 24.37 1.79 0.93
C ALA A 208 25.39 0.98 0.13
N GLU A 209 26.67 1.36 0.19
CA GLU A 209 27.78 0.66 -0.48
C GLU A 209 27.98 -0.77 0.04
N GLU A 210 27.88 -0.98 1.36
CA GLU A 210 28.04 -2.32 1.96
C GLU A 210 26.93 -3.25 1.49
N ILE A 211 25.66 -2.80 1.53
CA ILE A 211 24.50 -3.60 1.11
C ILE A 211 24.58 -3.93 -0.39
N VAL A 212 24.99 -2.98 -1.23
CA VAL A 212 25.25 -3.21 -2.65
C VAL A 212 26.37 -4.24 -2.84
N GLY A 213 27.44 -4.13 -2.06
CA GLY A 213 28.59 -5.06 -2.10
C GLY A 213 28.19 -6.50 -1.74
N GLU A 214 27.40 -6.68 -0.68
CA GLU A 214 26.90 -8.00 -0.24
C GLU A 214 25.96 -8.63 -1.28
N ALA A 215 25.00 -7.85 -1.78
CA ALA A 215 24.08 -8.30 -2.84
C ALA A 215 24.85 -8.71 -4.11
N LEU A 216 25.86 -7.93 -4.50
CA LEU A 216 26.71 -8.23 -5.66
C LEU A 216 27.55 -9.48 -5.45
N GLN A 217 28.11 -9.69 -4.26
CA GLN A 217 28.89 -10.90 -3.95
C GLN A 217 28.04 -12.17 -4.07
N LYS A 218 26.79 -12.13 -3.56
CA LYS A 218 25.84 -13.25 -3.66
C LYS A 218 25.45 -13.50 -5.12
N PHE A 219 25.17 -12.44 -5.87
CA PHE A 219 24.81 -12.52 -7.29
C PHE A 219 25.96 -13.13 -8.12
N ARG A 220 27.18 -12.66 -7.98
CA ARG A 220 28.36 -13.16 -8.74
C ARG A 220 28.67 -14.63 -8.51
N LYS A 221 28.42 -15.16 -7.31
CA LYS A 221 28.59 -16.61 -7.05
C LYS A 221 27.71 -17.47 -7.95
N ARG A 222 26.57 -16.94 -8.37
CA ARG A 222 25.57 -17.68 -9.16
C ARG A 222 25.60 -17.36 -10.64
N PHE A 223 25.85 -16.11 -11.01
CA PHE A 223 25.79 -15.61 -12.40
C PHE A 223 27.17 -15.09 -12.83
N GLN A 224 28.12 -16.01 -13.03
CA GLN A 224 29.52 -15.67 -13.35
C GLN A 224 29.69 -15.10 -14.78
N SER A 225 28.75 -15.36 -15.68
CA SER A 225 28.81 -14.94 -17.10
C SER A 225 28.32 -13.51 -17.32
N VAL A 226 27.62 -12.89 -16.34
CA VAL A 226 27.04 -11.57 -16.48
C VAL A 226 27.95 -10.50 -15.85
N LYS A 227 28.33 -9.52 -16.65
CA LYS A 227 29.16 -8.39 -16.16
C LYS A 227 28.28 -7.41 -15.39
N VAL A 228 28.68 -7.07 -14.17
CA VAL A 228 27.98 -6.05 -13.36
C VAL A 228 28.91 -4.87 -13.12
N THR A 229 28.48 -3.67 -13.52
CA THR A 229 29.13 -2.40 -13.23
C THR A 229 28.37 -1.72 -12.10
N VAL A 230 29.10 -1.28 -11.09
CA VAL A 230 28.53 -0.58 -9.92
C VAL A 230 28.98 0.86 -9.92
N SER A 231 28.05 1.78 -9.63
CA SER A 231 28.32 3.21 -9.44
C SER A 231 27.61 3.65 -8.16
N VAL A 232 28.38 3.98 -7.14
CA VAL A 232 27.90 4.53 -5.86
C VAL A 232 28.50 5.92 -5.66
N PRO A 233 27.90 6.80 -4.84
CA PRO A 233 28.49 8.08 -4.47
C PRO A 233 29.87 7.89 -3.84
N GLU A 234 30.77 8.85 -4.05
CA GLU A 234 32.10 8.84 -3.40
C GLU A 234 31.99 9.12 -1.89
N GLU A 235 30.98 9.86 -1.48
CA GLU A 235 30.67 10.12 -0.08
C GLU A 235 29.87 8.95 0.53
N LEU A 236 30.19 8.60 1.78
CA LEU A 236 29.49 7.54 2.52
C LEU A 236 28.00 7.87 2.65
N LEU A 237 27.14 7.10 1.99
CA LEU A 237 25.70 7.29 2.00
C LEU A 237 25.04 6.38 3.02
N MET A 238 24.65 6.94 4.16
CA MET A 238 23.91 6.24 5.22
C MET A 238 22.41 6.32 4.95
N VAL A 239 21.74 5.16 4.91
CA VAL A 239 20.29 5.06 4.60
C VAL A 239 19.60 4.28 5.72
N PRO A 240 18.50 4.80 6.29
CA PRO A 240 17.70 4.05 7.26
C PRO A 240 16.98 2.87 6.60
N MET A 241 17.53 1.66 6.76
CA MET A 241 17.00 0.46 6.13
C MET A 241 17.27 -0.81 6.96
N ASP A 242 16.51 -1.86 6.67
CA ASP A 242 16.81 -3.23 7.08
C ASP A 242 17.73 -3.84 6.02
N ALA A 243 18.99 -4.09 6.39
CA ALA A 243 20.04 -4.57 5.50
C ALA A 243 19.63 -5.85 4.76
N ILE A 244 19.07 -6.82 5.48
CA ILE A 244 18.72 -8.15 4.92
C ILE A 244 17.60 -8.00 3.88
N LEU A 245 16.60 -7.19 4.18
CA LEU A 245 15.45 -6.99 3.27
C LEU A 245 15.85 -6.21 2.02
N ILE A 246 16.69 -5.18 2.15
CA ILE A 246 17.13 -4.40 0.98
C ILE A 246 18.12 -5.20 0.13
N GLU A 247 19.01 -5.96 0.75
CA GLU A 247 19.85 -6.92 0.03
C GLU A 247 19.00 -7.90 -0.82
N GLN A 248 17.91 -8.43 -0.24
CA GLN A 248 16.97 -9.30 -0.95
C GLN A 248 16.31 -8.58 -2.15
N VAL A 249 15.94 -7.30 -2.00
CA VAL A 249 15.42 -6.49 -3.13
C VAL A 249 16.43 -6.42 -4.25
N LEU A 250 17.67 -6.04 -3.95
CA LEU A 250 18.75 -5.92 -4.93
C LEU A 250 19.02 -7.26 -5.64
N ALA A 251 19.12 -8.35 -4.89
CA ALA A 251 19.32 -9.69 -5.44
C ALA A 251 18.17 -10.08 -6.37
N ASN A 252 16.92 -9.90 -5.96
CA ASN A 252 15.75 -10.22 -6.77
C ASN A 252 15.70 -9.40 -8.07
N LEU A 253 16.01 -8.11 -8.03
CA LEU A 253 16.03 -7.26 -9.22
C LEU A 253 17.14 -7.62 -10.19
N MET A 254 18.35 -7.94 -9.69
CA MET A 254 19.45 -8.42 -10.54
C MET A 254 19.15 -9.80 -11.13
N GLU A 255 18.56 -10.73 -10.37
CA GLU A 255 18.13 -12.05 -10.88
C GLU A 255 17.05 -11.91 -11.96
N ASN A 256 16.11 -10.97 -11.80
CA ASN A 256 15.10 -10.67 -12.81
C ASN A 256 15.72 -10.16 -14.12
N ALA A 257 16.72 -9.30 -14.05
CA ALA A 257 17.44 -8.81 -15.23
C ALA A 257 18.06 -9.94 -16.06
N VAL A 258 18.56 -11.01 -15.43
CA VAL A 258 19.12 -12.17 -16.11
C VAL A 258 18.02 -13.12 -16.61
N SER A 259 17.05 -13.42 -15.74
CA SER A 259 16.04 -14.45 -16.03
C SER A 259 15.03 -14.01 -17.12
N HIS A 260 14.69 -12.72 -17.15
CA HIS A 260 13.71 -12.17 -18.09
C HIS A 260 14.34 -11.41 -19.26
N GLY A 261 15.55 -10.92 -19.10
CA GLY A 261 16.25 -10.20 -20.16
C GLY A 261 16.71 -11.09 -21.31
N GLN A 262 16.70 -12.43 -21.17
CA GLN A 262 17.09 -13.48 -22.11
C GLN A 262 18.49 -13.28 -22.73
N THR A 263 18.81 -12.11 -23.19
CA THR A 263 20.09 -11.72 -23.82
C THR A 263 20.95 -10.85 -22.93
N THR A 264 20.63 -10.74 -21.63
CA THR A 264 21.36 -9.89 -20.70
C THR A 264 22.80 -10.37 -20.52
N THR A 265 23.75 -9.53 -20.90
CA THR A 265 25.18 -9.73 -20.73
C THR A 265 25.79 -8.74 -19.75
N HIS A 266 25.11 -7.62 -19.52
CA HIS A 266 25.58 -6.53 -18.69
C HIS A 266 24.46 -5.94 -17.85
N ILE A 267 24.76 -5.74 -16.56
CA ILE A 267 23.88 -5.04 -15.61
C ILE A 267 24.65 -3.83 -15.08
N ARG A 268 23.99 -2.68 -15.00
CA ARG A 268 24.48 -1.49 -14.30
C ARG A 268 23.64 -1.30 -13.04
N LEU A 269 24.31 -1.34 -11.89
CA LEU A 269 23.71 -1.01 -10.60
C LEU A 269 24.25 0.35 -10.17
N SER A 270 23.37 1.31 -9.89
CA SER A 270 23.76 2.63 -9.43
C SER A 270 22.97 3.05 -8.19
N VAL A 271 23.64 3.79 -7.33
CA VAL A 271 23.02 4.46 -6.19
C VAL A 271 23.27 5.96 -6.34
N SER A 272 22.24 6.76 -6.14
CA SER A 272 22.33 8.22 -6.18
C SER A 272 21.43 8.84 -5.11
N VAL A 273 21.64 10.11 -4.84
CA VAL A 273 20.77 10.91 -3.95
C VAL A 273 19.93 11.85 -4.80
N GLU A 274 18.61 11.74 -4.66
CA GLU A 274 17.67 12.65 -5.31
C GLU A 274 16.78 13.29 -4.25
N GLY A 275 17.04 14.57 -3.98
CA GLY A 275 16.36 15.31 -2.92
C GLY A 275 16.59 14.69 -1.55
N SER A 276 15.53 14.19 -0.89
CA SER A 276 15.58 13.54 0.42
C SER A 276 15.59 12.00 0.35
N ASN A 277 15.84 11.44 -0.84
CA ASN A 277 15.80 10.00 -1.04
C ASN A 277 17.11 9.45 -1.60
N ALA A 278 17.48 8.25 -1.15
CA ALA A 278 18.46 7.41 -1.83
C ALA A 278 17.76 6.62 -2.94
N VAL A 279 18.25 6.69 -4.17
CA VAL A 279 17.70 6.01 -5.34
C VAL A 279 18.66 4.92 -5.76
N PHE A 280 18.16 3.68 -5.81
CA PHE A 280 18.85 2.49 -6.28
C PHE A 280 18.29 2.14 -7.66
N SER A 281 19.12 2.03 -8.68
CA SER A 281 18.71 1.69 -10.05
C SER A 281 19.50 0.50 -10.56
N ILE A 282 18.78 -0.48 -11.12
CA ILE A 282 19.31 -1.66 -11.78
C ILE A 282 18.87 -1.62 -13.24
N GLN A 283 19.83 -1.46 -14.15
CA GLN A 283 19.62 -1.41 -15.60
C GLN A 283 20.24 -2.62 -16.26
N ASP A 284 19.52 -3.28 -17.14
CA ASP A 284 20.02 -4.37 -17.97
C ASP A 284 20.05 -3.98 -19.46
N ASN A 285 20.81 -4.74 -20.26
CA ASN A 285 20.86 -4.61 -21.71
C ASN A 285 20.11 -5.74 -22.42
N GLY A 286 19.11 -6.34 -21.79
CA GLY A 286 18.30 -7.41 -22.34
C GLY A 286 17.23 -6.93 -23.32
N GLN A 287 16.23 -7.79 -23.57
CA GLN A 287 15.13 -7.49 -24.50
C GLN A 287 14.11 -6.47 -23.97
N GLY A 288 14.18 -6.10 -22.69
CA GLY A 288 13.21 -5.23 -22.05
C GLY A 288 11.93 -5.95 -21.64
N ILE A 289 10.94 -5.18 -21.20
CA ILE A 289 9.65 -5.62 -20.66
C ILE A 289 8.57 -5.43 -21.74
N PRO A 290 7.74 -6.45 -22.04
CA PRO A 290 6.62 -6.28 -22.94
C PRO A 290 5.69 -5.15 -22.48
N PRO A 291 5.27 -4.23 -23.37
CA PRO A 291 4.45 -3.06 -22.98
C PRO A 291 3.17 -3.43 -22.24
N GLN A 292 2.58 -4.57 -22.55
CA GLN A 292 1.36 -5.09 -21.92
C GLN A 292 1.59 -5.50 -20.44
N GLN A 293 2.82 -5.82 -20.05
CA GLN A 293 3.17 -6.25 -18.70
C GLN A 293 3.58 -5.07 -17.80
N LEU A 294 4.01 -3.94 -18.36
CA LEU A 294 4.47 -2.77 -17.61
C LEU A 294 3.46 -2.30 -16.53
N PRO A 295 2.14 -2.17 -16.80
CA PRO A 295 1.18 -1.74 -15.80
C PRO A 295 0.99 -2.74 -14.64
N HIS A 296 1.34 -4.01 -14.88
CA HIS A 296 1.05 -5.13 -13.97
C HIS A 296 2.30 -5.74 -13.31
N LEU A 297 3.48 -5.14 -13.52
CA LEU A 297 4.77 -5.67 -13.03
C LEU A 297 4.79 -6.04 -11.54
N PHE A 298 4.11 -5.25 -10.72
CA PHE A 298 4.12 -5.38 -9.26
C PHE A 298 2.78 -5.86 -8.68
N THR A 299 1.86 -6.38 -9.51
CA THR A 299 0.53 -6.80 -9.05
C THR A 299 0.45 -8.28 -8.65
N GLY A 300 1.50 -9.06 -8.90
CA GLY A 300 1.54 -10.50 -8.56
C GLY A 300 0.66 -11.38 -9.44
N ILE A 301 -0.10 -10.81 -10.38
CA ILE A 301 -0.98 -11.54 -11.28
C ILE A 301 -0.31 -11.57 -12.65
N SER A 302 0.52 -12.57 -12.90
CA SER A 302 0.99 -12.86 -14.26
C SER A 302 -0.12 -13.64 -14.98
N HIS A 303 -0.89 -12.97 -15.81
CA HIS A 303 -1.93 -13.58 -16.66
C HIS A 303 -1.36 -14.32 -17.90
N SER A 304 -0.06 -14.54 -17.97
CA SER A 304 0.51 -15.30 -19.08
C SER A 304 0.41 -16.80 -18.78
N ALA A 305 -0.45 -17.48 -19.50
CA ALA A 305 -0.55 -18.94 -19.51
C ALA A 305 0.76 -19.64 -19.95
N ASP A 306 1.78 -18.87 -20.31
CA ASP A 306 3.07 -19.33 -20.85
C ASP A 306 4.24 -18.79 -20.00
N ASN A 307 4.23 -19.10 -18.70
CA ASN A 307 5.29 -18.71 -17.75
C ASN A 307 6.56 -19.59 -17.86
N ARG A 308 6.79 -20.20 -19.00
CA ARG A 308 8.05 -20.92 -19.28
C ARG A 308 9.03 -19.96 -19.96
N THR A 309 10.12 -19.64 -19.26
CA THR A 309 11.31 -19.11 -19.93
C THR A 309 11.83 -20.15 -20.90
N VAL A 310 12.62 -19.72 -21.91
CA VAL A 310 13.24 -20.60 -22.93
C VAL A 310 14.00 -21.78 -22.30
N ASP A 311 14.43 -21.67 -21.06
CA ASP A 311 15.09 -22.72 -20.26
C ASP A 311 14.13 -23.54 -19.36
N GLY A 312 12.82 -23.46 -19.53
CA GLY A 312 11.85 -24.19 -18.70
C GLY A 312 11.78 -23.72 -17.23
N LYS A 313 12.49 -22.68 -16.85
CA LYS A 313 12.50 -22.14 -15.48
C LYS A 313 11.24 -21.30 -15.23
N ARG A 314 10.46 -21.71 -14.25
CA ARG A 314 9.25 -20.99 -13.82
C ARG A 314 9.61 -19.80 -12.94
N ASN A 315 9.15 -18.62 -13.32
CA ASN A 315 9.19 -17.44 -12.45
C ASN A 315 7.77 -17.11 -11.98
N MET A 316 7.55 -17.17 -10.68
CA MET A 316 6.24 -17.05 -10.02
C MET A 316 5.69 -15.61 -10.00
N GLY A 317 6.37 -14.62 -10.57
CA GLY A 317 5.96 -13.21 -10.45
C GLY A 317 5.99 -12.64 -9.01
N LEU A 318 6.30 -13.48 -8.01
CA LEU A 318 6.33 -13.06 -6.61
C LEU A 318 7.54 -12.16 -6.27
N GLY A 319 8.65 -12.31 -6.99
CA GLY A 319 9.87 -11.54 -6.69
C GLY A 319 9.64 -10.02 -6.71
N LEU A 320 9.00 -9.50 -7.75
CA LEU A 320 8.70 -8.07 -7.87
C LEU A 320 7.64 -7.60 -6.86
N THR A 321 6.66 -8.44 -6.55
CA THR A 321 5.66 -8.14 -5.51
C THR A 321 6.30 -8.05 -4.13
N VAL A 322 7.24 -8.95 -3.82
CA VAL A 322 8.05 -8.91 -2.59
C VAL A 322 8.91 -7.65 -2.56
N CYS A 323 9.60 -7.31 -3.66
CA CYS A 323 10.38 -6.08 -3.75
C CYS A 323 9.52 -4.84 -3.46
N LYS A 324 8.33 -4.75 -4.06
CA LYS A 324 7.40 -3.66 -3.81
C LYS A 324 6.98 -3.60 -2.34
N ALA A 325 6.62 -4.72 -1.74
CA ALA A 325 6.21 -4.77 -0.33
C ALA A 325 7.34 -4.33 0.61
N ILE A 326 8.58 -4.80 0.38
CA ILE A 326 9.75 -4.40 1.16
C ILE A 326 10.00 -2.90 1.05
N VAL A 327 10.05 -2.36 -0.18
CA VAL A 327 10.33 -0.95 -0.43
C VAL A 327 9.24 -0.06 0.18
N GLN A 328 7.96 -0.43 0.02
CA GLN A 328 6.84 0.29 0.63
C GLN A 328 6.88 0.27 2.16
N ALA A 329 7.26 -0.84 2.76
CA ALA A 329 7.42 -0.96 4.20
C ALA A 329 8.57 -0.08 4.74
N HIS A 330 9.56 0.21 3.90
CA HIS A 330 10.60 1.21 4.17
C HIS A 330 10.16 2.66 3.95
N GLY A 331 8.94 2.89 3.44
CA GLY A 331 8.43 4.23 3.10
C GLY A 331 8.89 4.71 1.73
N GLY A 332 9.43 3.82 0.91
CA GLY A 332 9.90 4.08 -0.43
C GLY A 332 8.90 3.78 -1.54
N THR A 333 9.33 3.97 -2.77
CA THR A 333 8.60 3.60 -3.99
C THR A 333 9.50 2.83 -4.95
N ILE A 334 8.92 1.93 -5.76
CA ILE A 334 9.62 1.14 -6.78
C ILE A 334 8.92 1.31 -8.12
N LEU A 335 9.70 1.39 -9.19
CA LEU A 335 9.22 1.50 -10.56
C LEU A 335 10.02 0.59 -11.51
N GLY A 336 9.42 0.26 -12.65
CA GLY A 336 10.08 -0.44 -13.74
C GLY A 336 9.72 0.22 -15.07
N ARG A 337 10.71 0.36 -15.96
CA ARG A 337 10.53 0.94 -17.29
C ARG A 337 11.49 0.33 -18.30
N ASN A 338 11.17 0.46 -19.59
CA ASN A 338 12.09 0.14 -20.65
C ASN A 338 13.05 1.29 -20.91
N LEU A 339 14.29 0.96 -21.24
CA LEU A 339 15.30 1.94 -21.66
C LEU A 339 15.17 2.24 -23.15
N PRO A 340 15.39 3.51 -23.58
CA PRO A 340 15.33 3.88 -25.01
C PRO A 340 16.34 3.13 -25.89
N GLN A 341 17.44 2.68 -25.30
CA GLN A 341 18.52 1.97 -26.00
C GLN A 341 18.34 0.43 -25.98
N GLY A 342 17.22 -0.06 -25.47
CA GLY A 342 16.95 -1.47 -25.19
C GLY A 342 17.30 -1.87 -23.76
N GLY A 343 16.66 -2.97 -23.29
CA GLY A 343 16.75 -3.40 -21.91
C GLY A 343 15.72 -2.75 -20.98
N ALA A 344 15.76 -3.12 -19.71
CA ALA A 344 14.88 -2.61 -18.68
C ALA A 344 15.65 -1.92 -17.56
N GLU A 345 14.95 -1.04 -16.85
CA GLU A 345 15.39 -0.42 -15.61
C GLU A 345 14.36 -0.69 -14.52
N PHE A 346 14.84 -1.18 -13.40
CA PHE A 346 14.11 -1.22 -12.14
C PHE A 346 14.78 -0.27 -11.17
N ALA A 347 14.04 0.71 -10.66
CA ALA A 347 14.55 1.67 -9.70
C ALA A 347 13.63 1.73 -8.47
N PHE A 348 14.25 1.85 -7.29
CA PHE A 348 13.51 2.11 -6.05
C PHE A 348 14.18 3.22 -5.25
N CYS A 349 13.38 3.94 -4.48
CA CYS A 349 13.88 5.00 -3.61
C CYS A 349 13.57 4.68 -2.15
N LEU A 350 14.46 5.09 -1.25
CA LEU A 350 14.30 5.01 0.20
C LEU A 350 14.51 6.40 0.81
N PRO A 351 13.67 6.83 1.77
CA PRO A 351 13.86 8.11 2.43
C PRO A 351 15.13 8.12 3.29
N LEU A 352 15.93 9.17 3.18
CA LEU A 352 17.15 9.37 3.98
C LEU A 352 16.83 9.78 5.43
N THR A 353 15.62 10.26 5.68
CA THR A 353 15.16 10.66 7.01
C THR A 353 14.09 9.68 7.49
N ASP A 354 14.25 9.10 8.67
CA ASP A 354 13.21 8.25 9.23
C ASP A 354 12.07 9.13 9.74
N LEU A 355 10.89 9.08 9.09
CA LEU A 355 9.69 9.84 9.45
C LEU A 355 9.18 9.56 10.88
N ARG A 356 9.74 8.55 11.58
CA ARG A 356 9.35 8.20 12.95
C ARG A 356 10.05 9.04 14.00
N THR A 357 11.26 9.53 13.75
CA THR A 357 12.02 10.38 14.70
C THR A 357 11.43 11.79 14.84
N ASN A 358 10.61 12.25 13.89
CA ASN A 358 9.98 13.58 13.93
C ASN A 358 8.69 13.64 14.79
N LYS A 359 8.18 12.49 15.28
CA LYS A 359 6.98 12.49 16.17
C LYS A 359 7.31 12.57 17.67
N GLU A 360 8.54 12.31 18.06
CA GLU A 360 8.95 12.37 19.48
C GLU A 360 9.57 13.73 19.89
N VAL A 361 9.85 14.63 18.93
CA VAL A 361 10.44 15.95 19.23
C VAL A 361 9.38 17.06 19.38
N THR A 362 8.11 16.76 19.17
CA THR A 362 6.99 17.74 19.26
C THR A 362 5.88 17.31 20.25
N SER A 363 6.24 16.55 21.29
CA SER A 363 5.32 16.28 22.43
C SER A 363 5.83 16.91 23.71
#